data_699a4ebad0b4a3d4258af9098de63287
#
_entry.id   699a4ebad0b4a3d4258af9098de63287
#
_cell.length_a   1.000
_cell.length_b   1.000
_cell.length_c   1.000
_cell.angle_alpha   90.00
_cell.angle_beta   90.00
_cell.angle_gamma   90.00
#
_symmetry.space_group_name_H-M   'P 1'
#
loop_
_entity.id
_entity.type
_entity.pdbx_description
1 polymer ?
#
loop_
_entity_poly.entity_id
_entity_poly.type
_entity_poly.pdbx_seq_one_letter_code
_entity_poly.pdbx_strand_id
1 'polypeptide(L)'
;MFKTEKKIIEFCEKHYILLGFIVISIMALLIRLSLFKFESGDYLMFLKDWFSYLKDNGGFWALKNYPGDYNAPYMTIMSLLTYIPINPLYSIKIVSVFFDFVLAIASASLIKEIIPKNKKFYAFFTYCVVLFLPTVILNGALWGQCDSIYSSFVILSLLYLIKEKYVPSFIFLGIAFSFKLQFMFILPLYVILYVVKKKYSILHFFLIPITNIVMCIPALIAGKHLKELLLVYFNQTSEYTSPVLNFSNLYNYLPLNNNKFGMILAVFICAMMLFYIIYKKVKFDNIKIITLGLWFILIMTFVLPAMHERYAFAGEILLVLYFILTKENLPLLIFTFICTIVNYSSFLFGLNHNLSIQLAIINTVMLCCFTRDVILRLTDNN
;
A
#
# COMPACT_ATOMS: atom_id res chain seq x y z
N MET A 1 32.35 33.92 -19.58
CA MET A 1 31.55 32.70 -19.76
C MET A 1 31.42 32.43 -21.25
N PHE A 2 31.77 31.23 -21.70
CA PHE A 2 31.68 30.87 -23.12
C PHE A 2 30.21 30.80 -23.57
N LYS A 3 29.95 31.08 -24.86
CA LYS A 3 28.58 31.04 -25.43
C LYS A 3 27.89 29.67 -25.23
N THR A 4 28.69 28.58 -25.26
CA THR A 4 28.21 27.20 -25.01
C THR A 4 27.81 27.00 -23.56
N GLU A 5 28.59 27.49 -22.59
CA GLU A 5 28.27 27.40 -21.15
C GLU A 5 26.96 28.12 -20.85
N LYS A 6 26.77 29.32 -21.40
CA LYS A 6 25.51 30.05 -21.22
C LYS A 6 24.29 29.28 -21.72
N LYS A 7 24.39 28.63 -22.89
CA LYS A 7 23.33 27.80 -23.45
C LYS A 7 23.04 26.60 -22.58
N ILE A 8 24.07 25.95 -21.99
CA ILE A 8 23.90 24.80 -21.09
C ILE A 8 23.18 25.25 -19.80
N ILE A 9 23.58 26.37 -19.22
CA ILE A 9 22.95 26.88 -18.00
C ILE A 9 21.48 27.25 -18.27
N GLU A 10 21.19 27.96 -19.35
CA GLU A 10 19.83 28.33 -19.77
C GLU A 10 18.97 27.08 -19.99
N PHE A 11 19.54 26.01 -20.58
CA PHE A 11 18.86 24.73 -20.72
C PHE A 11 18.57 24.07 -19.36
N CYS A 12 19.56 24.05 -18.46
CA CYS A 12 19.39 23.50 -17.11
C CYS A 12 18.34 24.27 -16.31
N GLU A 13 18.38 25.59 -16.34
CA GLU A 13 17.40 26.46 -15.69
C GLU A 13 15.97 26.22 -16.22
N LYS A 14 15.84 26.05 -17.54
CA LYS A 14 14.54 25.78 -18.17
C LYS A 14 13.98 24.40 -17.82
N HIS A 15 14.86 23.41 -17.64
CA HIS A 15 14.47 22.00 -17.49
C HIS A 15 14.82 21.38 -16.13
N TYR A 16 15.10 22.20 -15.09
CA TYR A 16 15.63 21.74 -13.80
C TYR A 16 14.76 20.66 -13.12
N ILE A 17 13.43 20.72 -13.22
CA ILE A 17 12.54 19.69 -12.67
C ILE A 17 12.72 18.35 -13.42
N LEU A 18 12.79 18.38 -14.75
CA LEU A 18 12.98 17.18 -15.57
C LEU A 18 14.36 16.54 -15.31
N LEU A 19 15.40 17.37 -15.27
CA LEU A 19 16.76 16.91 -14.96
C LEU A 19 16.83 16.32 -13.54
N GLY A 20 16.21 17.01 -12.58
CA GLY A 20 16.09 16.50 -11.21
C GLY A 20 15.35 15.17 -11.15
N PHE A 21 14.25 15.02 -11.88
CA PHE A 21 13.50 13.77 -11.97
C PHE A 21 14.39 12.62 -12.51
N ILE A 22 15.16 12.87 -13.58
CA ILE A 22 16.06 11.86 -14.17
C ILE A 22 17.16 11.48 -13.17
N VAL A 23 17.85 12.46 -12.58
CA VAL A 23 18.94 12.21 -11.62
C VAL A 23 18.44 11.42 -10.40
N ILE A 24 17.33 11.85 -9.80
CA ILE A 24 16.71 11.18 -8.66
C ILE A 24 16.29 9.76 -9.00
N SER A 25 15.70 9.55 -10.19
CA SER A 25 15.30 8.20 -10.63
C SER A 25 16.50 7.27 -10.79
N ILE A 26 17.59 7.77 -11.38
CA ILE A 26 18.83 7.00 -11.52
C ILE A 26 19.43 6.67 -10.15
N MET A 27 19.53 7.65 -9.24
CA MET A 27 20.03 7.42 -7.88
C MET A 27 19.18 6.38 -7.12
N ALA A 28 17.84 6.52 -7.19
CA ALA A 28 16.92 5.60 -6.56
C ALA A 28 17.04 4.17 -7.12
N LEU A 29 17.26 4.05 -8.44
CA LEU A 29 17.49 2.75 -9.10
C LEU A 29 18.82 2.14 -8.66
N LEU A 30 19.91 2.90 -8.64
CA LEU A 30 21.23 2.42 -8.23
C LEU A 30 21.24 1.90 -6.78
N ILE A 31 20.60 2.63 -5.86
CA ILE A 31 20.43 2.18 -4.48
C ILE A 31 19.67 0.85 -4.44
N ARG A 32 18.61 0.68 -5.20
CA ARG A 32 17.82 -0.55 -5.24
C ARG A 32 18.61 -1.72 -5.83
N LEU A 33 19.34 -1.48 -6.91
CA LEU A 33 20.17 -2.51 -7.54
C LEU A 33 21.27 -3.02 -6.59
N SER A 34 21.82 -2.17 -5.72
CA SER A 34 22.83 -2.59 -4.73
C SER A 34 22.29 -3.59 -3.71
N LEU A 35 20.95 -3.63 -3.50
CA LEU A 35 20.26 -4.51 -2.55
C LEU A 35 19.77 -5.84 -3.18
N PHE A 36 19.92 -6.02 -4.49
CA PHE A 36 19.30 -7.16 -5.20
C PHE A 36 19.85 -8.52 -4.78
N LYS A 37 21.10 -8.58 -4.32
CA LYS A 37 21.74 -9.85 -3.91
C LYS A 37 21.20 -10.43 -2.60
N PHE A 38 20.48 -9.63 -1.80
CA PHE A 38 19.94 -10.10 -0.52
C PHE A 38 18.79 -11.08 -0.74
N GLU A 39 18.88 -12.27 -0.17
CA GLU A 39 17.82 -13.28 -0.18
C GLU A 39 17.05 -13.19 1.15
N SER A 40 15.79 -12.78 1.08
CA SER A 40 14.92 -12.70 2.26
C SER A 40 14.38 -14.08 2.65
N GLY A 41 13.90 -14.22 3.91
CA GLY A 41 13.24 -15.44 4.37
C GLY A 41 12.04 -15.80 3.49
N ASP A 42 11.18 -14.84 3.10
CA ASP A 42 10.04 -15.08 2.21
C ASP A 42 10.47 -15.56 0.81
N TYR A 43 11.60 -15.06 0.29
CA TYR A 43 12.13 -15.56 -0.97
C TYR A 43 12.55 -17.02 -0.86
N LEU A 44 13.30 -17.37 0.19
CA LEU A 44 13.83 -18.71 0.38
C LEU A 44 12.73 -19.75 0.71
N MET A 45 11.72 -19.36 1.50
CA MET A 45 10.67 -20.27 1.96
C MET A 45 9.50 -20.41 0.96
N PHE A 46 9.26 -19.41 0.11
CA PHE A 46 8.08 -19.38 -0.74
C PHE A 46 8.36 -18.99 -2.19
N LEU A 47 8.84 -17.76 -2.45
CA LEU A 47 8.87 -17.20 -3.80
C LEU A 47 9.79 -17.97 -4.75
N LYS A 48 10.91 -18.50 -4.25
CA LYS A 48 11.86 -19.30 -5.03
C LYS A 48 11.21 -20.60 -5.51
N ASP A 49 10.50 -21.31 -4.61
CA ASP A 49 9.86 -22.57 -4.94
C ASP A 49 8.65 -22.36 -5.88
N TRP A 50 7.87 -21.30 -5.67
CA TRP A 50 6.78 -20.94 -6.56
C TRP A 50 7.30 -20.59 -7.97
N PHE A 51 8.37 -19.83 -8.06
CA PHE A 51 8.98 -19.48 -9.34
C PHE A 51 9.53 -20.72 -10.05
N SER A 52 10.25 -21.60 -9.34
CA SER A 52 10.78 -22.86 -9.87
C SER A 52 9.65 -23.75 -10.37
N TYR A 53 8.59 -23.92 -9.57
CA TYR A 53 7.41 -24.68 -9.99
C TYR A 53 6.82 -24.15 -11.30
N LEU A 54 6.59 -22.84 -11.40
CA LEU A 54 6.06 -22.23 -12.61
C LEU A 54 6.97 -22.48 -13.81
N LYS A 55 8.28 -22.34 -13.65
CA LYS A 55 9.27 -22.55 -14.70
C LYS A 55 9.30 -23.99 -15.19
N ASP A 56 9.34 -24.94 -14.27
CA ASP A 56 9.53 -26.36 -14.56
C ASP A 56 8.26 -27.03 -15.11
N ASN A 57 7.08 -26.44 -14.85
CA ASN A 57 5.78 -26.94 -15.30
C ASN A 57 5.17 -26.14 -16.47
N GLY A 58 6.00 -25.45 -17.30
CA GLY A 58 5.57 -24.83 -18.55
C GLY A 58 5.13 -23.39 -18.44
N GLY A 59 5.65 -22.65 -17.45
CA GLY A 59 5.48 -21.19 -17.33
C GLY A 59 4.02 -20.77 -17.18
N PHE A 60 3.45 -20.16 -18.21
CA PHE A 60 2.07 -19.70 -18.21
C PHE A 60 1.04 -20.82 -17.92
N TRP A 61 1.24 -22.00 -18.47
CA TRP A 61 0.31 -23.13 -18.30
C TRP A 61 0.36 -23.73 -16.89
N ALA A 62 1.46 -23.53 -16.15
CA ALA A 62 1.58 -23.91 -14.76
C ALA A 62 0.63 -23.15 -13.82
N LEU A 63 0.04 -22.05 -14.30
CA LEU A 63 -0.99 -21.30 -13.56
C LEU A 63 -2.23 -22.14 -13.22
N LYS A 64 -2.46 -23.24 -13.93
CA LYS A 64 -3.54 -24.19 -13.60
C LYS A 64 -3.46 -24.69 -12.16
N ASN A 65 -2.25 -25.06 -11.69
CA ASN A 65 -2.04 -25.73 -10.40
C ASN A 65 -0.90 -25.08 -9.60
N TYR A 66 -0.67 -23.76 -9.73
CA TYR A 66 0.42 -23.12 -9.00
C TYR A 66 0.30 -23.33 -7.49
N PRO A 67 1.40 -23.61 -6.79
CA PRO A 67 1.46 -23.63 -5.35
C PRO A 67 1.42 -22.17 -4.81
N GLY A 68 1.02 -22.02 -3.58
CA GLY A 68 1.06 -20.73 -2.91
C GLY A 68 -0.29 -20.08 -2.76
N ASP A 69 -0.30 -19.10 -1.89
CA ASP A 69 -1.46 -18.40 -1.38
C ASP A 69 -1.70 -17.03 -2.04
N TYR A 70 -0.81 -16.60 -2.95
CA TYR A 70 -1.01 -15.34 -3.68
C TYR A 70 -2.04 -15.50 -4.79
N ASN A 71 -2.84 -14.45 -4.97
CA ASN A 71 -3.87 -14.43 -5.99
C ASN A 71 -3.26 -14.45 -7.41
N ALA A 72 -4.03 -14.95 -8.38
CA ALA A 72 -3.61 -15.21 -9.75
C ALA A 72 -2.89 -14.06 -10.47
N PRO A 73 -3.24 -12.77 -10.32
CA PRO A 73 -2.52 -11.70 -11.01
C PRO A 73 -1.03 -11.64 -10.68
N TYR A 74 -0.65 -11.83 -9.42
CA TYR A 74 0.77 -11.87 -9.06
C TYR A 74 1.47 -13.10 -9.61
N MET A 75 0.82 -14.28 -9.51
CA MET A 75 1.34 -15.53 -10.05
C MET A 75 1.44 -15.49 -11.59
N THR A 76 0.53 -14.76 -12.26
CA THR A 76 0.62 -14.50 -13.70
C THR A 76 1.87 -13.70 -14.05
N ILE A 77 2.18 -12.64 -13.30
CA ILE A 77 3.42 -11.89 -13.49
C ILE A 77 4.62 -12.81 -13.30
N MET A 78 4.66 -13.60 -12.22
CA MET A 78 5.74 -14.54 -11.96
C MET A 78 5.89 -15.57 -13.11
N SER A 79 4.78 -16.11 -13.62
CA SER A 79 4.82 -17.08 -14.72
C SER A 79 5.38 -16.50 -16.00
N LEU A 80 5.07 -15.24 -16.31
CA LEU A 80 5.64 -14.54 -17.48
C LEU A 80 7.13 -14.26 -17.31
N LEU A 81 7.59 -13.99 -16.09
CA LEU A 81 9.01 -13.79 -15.79
C LEU A 81 9.84 -15.07 -15.99
N THR A 82 9.24 -16.26 -15.93
CA THR A 82 9.96 -17.53 -16.16
C THR A 82 10.53 -17.67 -17.58
N TYR A 83 9.97 -16.94 -18.56
CA TYR A 83 10.46 -16.93 -19.94
C TYR A 83 11.67 -16.01 -20.15
N ILE A 84 12.01 -15.19 -19.16
CA ILE A 84 13.15 -14.27 -19.24
C ILE A 84 14.37 -14.95 -18.61
N PRO A 85 15.53 -15.03 -19.29
CA PRO A 85 16.73 -15.73 -18.79
C PRO A 85 17.47 -14.86 -17.74
N ILE A 86 16.80 -14.47 -16.68
CA ILE A 86 17.33 -13.69 -15.56
C ILE A 86 17.18 -14.52 -14.28
N ASN A 87 18.06 -14.30 -13.31
CA ASN A 87 17.96 -14.91 -11.99
C ASN A 87 16.58 -14.66 -11.37
N PRO A 88 15.87 -15.69 -10.86
CA PRO A 88 14.54 -15.58 -10.27
C PRO A 88 14.41 -14.46 -9.21
N LEU A 89 15.38 -14.35 -8.31
CA LEU A 89 15.43 -13.30 -7.29
C LEU A 89 15.39 -11.89 -7.92
N TYR A 90 16.21 -11.69 -8.96
CA TYR A 90 16.29 -10.39 -9.64
C TYR A 90 15.02 -10.09 -10.43
N SER A 91 14.43 -11.09 -11.08
CA SER A 91 13.17 -10.96 -11.82
C SER A 91 12.04 -10.48 -10.89
N ILE A 92 11.90 -11.10 -9.73
CA ILE A 92 10.89 -10.73 -8.71
C ILE A 92 11.14 -9.29 -8.22
N LYS A 93 12.39 -8.97 -7.86
CA LYS A 93 12.75 -7.64 -7.36
C LYS A 93 12.59 -6.53 -8.41
N ILE A 94 12.82 -6.81 -9.68
CA ILE A 94 12.58 -5.86 -10.77
C ILE A 94 11.10 -5.43 -10.80
N VAL A 95 10.17 -6.37 -10.63
CA VAL A 95 8.73 -6.04 -10.58
C VAL A 95 8.42 -5.17 -9.38
N SER A 96 8.91 -5.54 -8.20
CA SER A 96 8.71 -4.76 -6.97
C SER A 96 9.25 -3.35 -7.12
N VAL A 97 10.47 -3.21 -7.63
CA VAL A 97 11.13 -1.91 -7.87
C VAL A 97 10.40 -1.10 -8.93
N PHE A 98 9.93 -1.72 -10.02
CA PHE A 98 9.11 -1.02 -11.02
C PHE A 98 7.87 -0.39 -10.35
N PHE A 99 7.19 -1.12 -9.49
CA PHE A 99 6.03 -0.60 -8.79
C PHE A 99 6.36 0.43 -7.68
N ASP A 100 7.58 0.47 -7.14
CA ASP A 100 8.02 1.60 -6.30
C ASP A 100 7.97 2.93 -7.08
N PHE A 101 8.41 2.92 -8.34
CA PHE A 101 8.33 4.10 -9.20
C PHE A 101 6.88 4.44 -9.57
N VAL A 102 6.04 3.44 -9.83
CA VAL A 102 4.60 3.65 -10.08
C VAL A 102 3.94 4.27 -8.85
N LEU A 103 4.25 3.78 -7.65
CA LEU A 103 3.76 4.31 -6.38
C LEU A 103 4.16 5.77 -6.17
N ALA A 104 5.43 6.09 -6.45
CA ALA A 104 5.93 7.46 -6.33
C ALA A 104 5.24 8.42 -7.32
N ILE A 105 5.02 7.98 -8.57
CA ILE A 105 4.30 8.77 -9.59
C ILE A 105 2.81 8.92 -9.21
N ALA A 106 2.15 7.87 -8.74
CA ALA A 106 0.77 7.93 -8.29
C ALA A 106 0.62 8.91 -7.11
N SER A 107 1.51 8.83 -6.12
CA SER A 107 1.56 9.72 -4.96
C SER A 107 1.80 11.18 -5.36
N ALA A 108 2.76 11.44 -6.25
CA ALA A 108 3.03 12.75 -6.79
C ALA A 108 1.82 13.32 -7.55
N SER A 109 1.11 12.47 -8.29
CA SER A 109 -0.09 12.84 -9.04
C SER A 109 -1.25 13.21 -8.11
N LEU A 110 -1.42 12.46 -7.01
CA LEU A 110 -2.43 12.75 -5.99
C LEU A 110 -2.17 14.10 -5.31
N ILE A 111 -0.93 14.35 -4.89
CA ILE A 111 -0.54 15.62 -4.27
C ILE A 111 -0.72 16.79 -5.24
N LYS A 112 -0.32 16.61 -6.52
CA LYS A 112 -0.50 17.63 -7.57
C LYS A 112 -1.97 18.00 -7.77
N GLU A 113 -2.88 17.06 -7.60
CA GLU A 113 -4.32 17.31 -7.75
C GLU A 113 -4.87 18.15 -6.59
N ILE A 114 -4.42 17.87 -5.37
CA ILE A 114 -4.98 18.49 -4.15
C ILE A 114 -4.38 19.87 -3.89
N ILE A 115 -3.07 20.04 -4.05
CA ILE A 115 -2.38 21.28 -3.72
C ILE A 115 -2.73 22.40 -4.73
N PRO A 116 -3.15 23.61 -4.26
CA PRO A 116 -3.54 24.70 -5.16
C PRO A 116 -2.35 25.43 -5.80
N LYS A 117 -1.24 25.59 -5.06
CA LYS A 117 -0.07 26.38 -5.48
C LYS A 117 1.18 25.49 -5.60
N ASN A 118 2.14 25.89 -6.45
CA ASN A 118 3.41 25.22 -6.64
C ASN A 118 3.29 23.70 -6.95
N LYS A 119 2.23 23.32 -7.65
CA LYS A 119 1.86 21.93 -7.95
C LYS A 119 3.02 21.08 -8.48
N LYS A 120 3.86 21.63 -9.39
CA LYS A 120 4.99 20.91 -9.99
C LYS A 120 6.08 20.63 -8.96
N PHE A 121 6.38 21.60 -8.10
CA PHE A 121 7.37 21.43 -7.03
C PHE A 121 6.93 20.37 -6.01
N TYR A 122 5.70 20.47 -5.49
CA TYR A 122 5.20 19.50 -4.52
C TYR A 122 5.05 18.09 -5.11
N ALA A 123 4.69 17.98 -6.39
CA ALA A 123 4.67 16.67 -7.07
C ALA A 123 6.08 16.07 -7.17
N PHE A 124 7.06 16.85 -7.59
CA PHE A 124 8.46 16.41 -7.65
C PHE A 124 8.99 16.07 -6.25
N PHE A 125 8.75 16.92 -5.26
CA PHE A 125 9.13 16.66 -3.87
C PHE A 125 8.52 15.34 -3.34
N THR A 126 7.22 15.13 -3.58
CA THR A 126 6.54 13.88 -3.18
C THR A 126 7.14 12.67 -3.87
N TYR A 127 7.43 12.76 -5.17
CA TYR A 127 8.10 11.70 -5.91
C TYR A 127 9.44 11.33 -5.27
N CYS A 128 10.27 12.33 -4.96
CA CYS A 128 11.55 12.12 -4.28
C CYS A 128 11.35 11.47 -2.92
N VAL A 129 10.48 12.01 -2.08
CA VAL A 129 10.25 11.48 -0.73
C VAL A 129 9.81 10.03 -0.79
N VAL A 130 8.81 9.67 -1.60
CA VAL A 130 8.29 8.30 -1.67
C VAL A 130 9.35 7.33 -2.17
N LEU A 131 10.16 7.70 -3.17
CA LEU A 131 11.24 6.83 -3.67
C LEU A 131 12.34 6.57 -2.63
N PHE A 132 12.61 7.53 -1.74
CA PHE A 132 13.67 7.39 -0.73
C PHE A 132 13.15 7.02 0.66
N LEU A 133 11.85 6.70 0.80
CA LEU A 133 11.34 6.13 2.04
C LEU A 133 12.04 4.80 2.33
N PRO A 134 12.63 4.64 3.53
CA PRO A 134 13.31 3.38 3.89
C PRO A 134 12.39 2.18 3.73
N THR A 135 11.11 2.30 4.10
CA THR A 135 10.13 1.21 4.02
C THR A 135 9.86 0.78 2.59
N VAL A 136 9.81 1.71 1.63
CA VAL A 136 9.65 1.41 0.20
C VAL A 136 10.89 0.70 -0.36
N ILE A 137 12.09 1.21 -0.02
CA ILE A 137 13.35 0.60 -0.49
C ILE A 137 13.51 -0.81 0.08
N LEU A 138 13.27 -0.98 1.39
CA LEU A 138 13.41 -2.27 2.06
C LEU A 138 12.36 -3.27 1.58
N ASN A 139 11.10 -2.86 1.43
CA ASN A 139 10.01 -3.73 0.98
C ASN A 139 10.23 -4.24 -0.45
N GLY A 140 10.52 -3.36 -1.41
CA GLY A 140 10.69 -3.72 -2.81
C GLY A 140 12.07 -4.34 -3.11
N ALA A 141 13.14 -3.58 -2.90
CA ALA A 141 14.47 -3.94 -3.38
C ALA A 141 15.20 -4.94 -2.49
N LEU A 142 15.06 -4.84 -1.16
CA LEU A 142 15.72 -5.77 -0.26
C LEU A 142 14.89 -7.05 -0.11
N TRP A 143 13.62 -6.92 0.26
CA TRP A 143 12.74 -8.05 0.58
C TRP A 143 12.20 -8.76 -0.66
N GLY A 144 11.87 -8.02 -1.73
CA GLY A 144 11.22 -8.55 -2.93
C GLY A 144 9.68 -8.69 -2.76
N GLN A 145 9.07 -7.91 -1.88
CA GLN A 145 7.63 -7.89 -1.64
C GLN A 145 6.87 -7.06 -2.67
N CYS A 146 5.57 -7.32 -2.78
CA CYS A 146 4.69 -6.69 -3.78
C CYS A 146 3.78 -5.60 -3.19
N ASP A 147 4.11 -5.03 -2.01
CA ASP A 147 3.24 -4.06 -1.34
C ASP A 147 3.10 -2.74 -2.11
N SER A 148 4.13 -2.34 -2.86
CA SER A 148 4.07 -1.19 -3.77
C SER A 148 3.04 -1.39 -4.88
N ILE A 149 2.71 -2.63 -5.29
CA ILE A 149 1.72 -2.91 -6.33
C ILE A 149 0.33 -2.47 -5.87
N TYR A 150 -0.20 -3.13 -4.82
CA TYR A 150 -1.55 -2.82 -4.38
C TYR A 150 -1.69 -1.39 -3.87
N SER A 151 -0.66 -0.86 -3.20
CA SER A 151 -0.64 0.51 -2.68
C SER A 151 -0.68 1.55 -3.80
N SER A 152 0.02 1.30 -4.93
CA SER A 152 -0.07 2.16 -6.11
C SER A 152 -1.52 2.31 -6.58
N PHE A 153 -2.25 1.20 -6.65
CA PHE A 153 -3.63 1.20 -7.10
C PHE A 153 -4.60 1.78 -6.06
N VAL A 154 -4.32 1.65 -4.75
CA VAL A 154 -5.04 2.37 -3.70
C VAL A 154 -4.86 3.89 -3.87
N ILE A 155 -3.63 4.36 -4.07
CA ILE A 155 -3.36 5.80 -4.29
C ILE A 155 -4.00 6.31 -5.59
N LEU A 156 -3.94 5.55 -6.69
CA LEU A 156 -4.63 5.89 -7.94
C LEU A 156 -6.14 5.92 -7.75
N SER A 157 -6.70 4.99 -6.99
CA SER A 157 -8.13 5.00 -6.67
C SER A 157 -8.53 6.29 -5.94
N LEU A 158 -7.76 6.71 -4.93
CA LEU A 158 -7.97 7.99 -4.23
C LEU A 158 -7.84 9.19 -5.17
N LEU A 159 -6.85 9.20 -6.06
CA LEU A 159 -6.70 10.25 -7.06
C LEU A 159 -7.95 10.40 -7.93
N TYR A 160 -8.48 9.28 -8.42
CA TYR A 160 -9.68 9.31 -9.27
C TYR A 160 -10.96 9.57 -8.48
N LEU A 161 -11.02 9.17 -7.20
CA LEU A 161 -12.09 9.53 -6.29
C LEU A 161 -12.16 11.05 -6.08
N ILE A 162 -11.01 11.70 -5.84
CA ILE A 162 -10.88 13.16 -5.68
C ILE A 162 -11.24 13.89 -6.98
N LYS A 163 -10.91 13.33 -8.13
CA LYS A 163 -11.31 13.86 -9.45
C LYS A 163 -12.79 13.62 -9.76
N GLU A 164 -13.56 13.06 -8.86
CA GLU A 164 -14.97 12.65 -9.05
C GLU A 164 -15.17 11.69 -10.24
N LYS A 165 -14.12 10.94 -10.62
CA LYS A 165 -14.16 9.89 -11.65
C LYS A 165 -14.32 8.53 -10.97
N TYR A 166 -15.58 8.17 -10.68
CA TYR A 166 -15.86 7.02 -9.80
C TYR A 166 -15.58 5.67 -10.45
N VAL A 167 -15.94 5.47 -11.72
CA VAL A 167 -15.69 4.20 -12.42
C VAL A 167 -14.19 3.82 -12.40
N PRO A 168 -13.24 4.63 -12.87
CA PRO A 168 -11.82 4.30 -12.76
C PRO A 168 -11.34 4.18 -11.31
N SER A 169 -11.90 4.96 -10.36
CA SER A 169 -11.57 4.83 -8.95
C SER A 169 -11.87 3.42 -8.43
N PHE A 170 -13.06 2.88 -8.69
CA PHE A 170 -13.44 1.53 -8.25
C PHE A 170 -12.73 0.42 -9.04
N ILE A 171 -12.39 0.64 -10.32
CA ILE A 171 -11.54 -0.29 -11.08
C ILE A 171 -10.14 -0.38 -10.43
N PHE A 172 -9.52 0.74 -10.04
CA PHE A 172 -8.23 0.71 -9.34
C PHE A 172 -8.33 0.04 -7.97
N LEU A 173 -9.43 0.19 -7.23
CA LEU A 173 -9.67 -0.61 -6.02
C LEU A 173 -9.74 -2.11 -6.34
N GLY A 174 -10.41 -2.47 -7.43
CA GLY A 174 -10.49 -3.86 -7.88
C GLY A 174 -9.13 -4.43 -8.27
N ILE A 175 -8.26 -3.64 -8.92
CA ILE A 175 -6.88 -4.05 -9.20
C ILE A 175 -6.10 -4.21 -7.88
N ALA A 176 -6.21 -3.26 -6.94
CA ALA A 176 -5.56 -3.39 -5.62
C ALA A 176 -6.00 -4.66 -4.89
N PHE A 177 -7.31 -4.96 -4.88
CA PHE A 177 -7.88 -6.20 -4.35
C PHE A 177 -7.29 -7.44 -5.02
N SER A 178 -7.10 -7.39 -6.33
CA SER A 178 -6.57 -8.52 -7.08
C SER A 178 -5.13 -8.88 -6.70
N PHE A 179 -4.39 -7.97 -6.12
CA PHE A 179 -3.02 -8.24 -5.64
C PHE A 179 -2.94 -8.56 -4.16
N LYS A 180 -3.67 -7.81 -3.31
CA LYS A 180 -3.63 -8.03 -1.85
C LYS A 180 -4.94 -7.68 -1.16
N LEU A 181 -5.32 -8.51 -0.16
CA LEU A 181 -6.52 -8.31 0.65
C LEU A 181 -6.47 -7.00 1.46
N GLN A 182 -5.28 -6.47 1.77
CA GLN A 182 -5.07 -5.25 2.56
C GLN A 182 -5.74 -3.99 1.98
N PHE A 183 -6.15 -4.01 0.69
CA PHE A 183 -6.98 -2.93 0.14
C PHE A 183 -8.29 -2.73 0.94
N MET A 184 -8.77 -3.77 1.64
CA MET A 184 -9.98 -3.71 2.46
C MET A 184 -9.91 -2.65 3.57
N PHE A 185 -8.72 -2.28 4.03
CA PHE A 185 -8.55 -1.29 5.09
C PHE A 185 -9.03 0.11 4.71
N ILE A 186 -9.02 0.45 3.41
CA ILE A 186 -9.53 1.74 2.94
C ILE A 186 -11.01 1.69 2.51
N LEU A 187 -11.59 0.51 2.36
CA LEU A 187 -12.96 0.34 1.87
C LEU A 187 -14.02 1.06 2.71
N PRO A 188 -13.91 1.14 4.06
CA PRO A 188 -14.87 1.90 4.88
C PRO A 188 -14.99 3.37 4.48
N LEU A 189 -13.90 4.01 4.01
CA LEU A 189 -13.95 5.37 3.46
C LEU A 189 -14.96 5.46 2.30
N TYR A 190 -14.91 4.51 1.37
CA TYR A 190 -15.79 4.50 0.20
C TYR A 190 -17.25 4.28 0.60
N VAL A 191 -17.50 3.40 1.56
CA VAL A 191 -18.85 3.19 2.11
C VAL A 191 -19.39 4.48 2.75
N ILE A 192 -18.59 5.17 3.56
CA ILE A 192 -18.98 6.43 4.18
C ILE A 192 -19.28 7.51 3.13
N LEU A 193 -18.41 7.68 2.15
CA LEU A 193 -18.60 8.67 1.09
C LEU A 193 -19.81 8.35 0.23
N TYR A 194 -20.13 7.06 -0.01
CA TYR A 194 -21.35 6.65 -0.67
C TYR A 194 -22.60 7.15 0.08
N VAL A 195 -22.65 6.92 1.39
CA VAL A 195 -23.80 7.31 2.21
C VAL A 195 -23.92 8.82 2.34
N VAL A 196 -22.81 9.54 2.49
CA VAL A 196 -22.80 10.97 2.84
C VAL A 196 -22.76 11.87 1.60
N LYS A 197 -21.87 11.63 0.65
CA LYS A 197 -21.76 12.46 -0.57
C LYS A 197 -22.81 12.12 -1.63
N LYS A 198 -23.30 10.88 -1.67
CA LYS A 198 -24.32 10.38 -2.62
C LYS A 198 -23.99 10.68 -4.10
N LYS A 199 -22.69 10.67 -4.44
CA LYS A 199 -22.18 11.04 -5.77
C LYS A 199 -22.01 9.85 -6.71
N TYR A 200 -22.07 8.62 -6.20
CA TYR A 200 -21.94 7.39 -6.97
C TYR A 200 -22.91 6.31 -6.46
N SER A 201 -23.22 5.36 -7.35
CA SER A 201 -24.16 4.28 -7.08
C SER A 201 -23.50 3.13 -6.32
N ILE A 202 -24.31 2.33 -5.60
CA ILE A 202 -23.90 1.04 -5.03
C ILE A 202 -23.33 0.10 -6.10
N LEU A 203 -23.74 0.25 -7.36
CA LEU A 203 -23.24 -0.56 -8.48
C LEU A 203 -21.74 -0.40 -8.72
N HIS A 204 -21.13 0.72 -8.31
CA HIS A 204 -19.69 0.90 -8.43
C HIS A 204 -18.91 -0.11 -7.58
N PHE A 205 -19.46 -0.55 -6.45
CA PHE A 205 -18.79 -1.56 -5.61
C PHE A 205 -18.66 -2.92 -6.31
N PHE A 206 -19.57 -3.25 -7.25
CA PHE A 206 -19.45 -4.47 -8.05
C PHE A 206 -18.28 -4.43 -9.04
N LEU A 207 -17.75 -3.25 -9.37
CA LEU A 207 -16.54 -3.14 -10.19
C LEU A 207 -15.32 -3.77 -9.50
N ILE A 208 -15.29 -3.82 -8.17
CA ILE A 208 -14.17 -4.43 -7.43
C ILE A 208 -14.07 -5.93 -7.73
N PRO A 209 -15.08 -6.77 -7.43
CA PRO A 209 -15.00 -8.20 -7.73
C PRO A 209 -14.99 -8.49 -9.25
N ILE A 210 -15.65 -7.69 -10.07
CA ILE A 210 -15.60 -7.83 -11.55
C ILE A 210 -14.16 -7.63 -12.03
N THR A 211 -13.49 -6.58 -11.59
CA THR A 211 -12.08 -6.32 -11.94
C THR A 211 -11.18 -7.46 -11.47
N ASN A 212 -11.40 -8.00 -10.26
CA ASN A 212 -10.65 -9.15 -9.78
C ASN A 212 -10.83 -10.37 -10.71
N ILE A 213 -12.05 -10.67 -11.14
CA ILE A 213 -12.31 -11.76 -12.09
C ILE A 213 -11.59 -11.51 -13.41
N VAL A 214 -11.65 -10.28 -13.95
CA VAL A 214 -10.93 -9.89 -15.18
C VAL A 214 -9.42 -10.08 -15.02
N MET A 215 -8.86 -9.67 -13.89
CA MET A 215 -7.42 -9.84 -13.60
C MET A 215 -7.02 -11.32 -13.44
N CYS A 216 -7.97 -12.20 -13.12
CA CYS A 216 -7.75 -13.65 -13.02
C CYS A 216 -7.90 -14.40 -14.36
N ILE A 217 -8.33 -13.73 -15.45
CA ILE A 217 -8.52 -14.36 -16.77
C ILE A 217 -7.31 -15.19 -17.23
N PRO A 218 -6.04 -14.74 -17.10
CA PRO A 218 -4.89 -15.55 -17.50
C PRO A 218 -4.86 -16.93 -16.82
N ALA A 219 -5.14 -17.01 -15.53
CA ALA A 219 -5.18 -18.28 -14.82
C ALA A 219 -6.39 -19.15 -15.23
N LEU A 220 -7.54 -18.53 -15.53
CA LEU A 220 -8.70 -19.24 -16.08
C LEU A 220 -8.38 -19.84 -17.46
N ILE A 221 -7.69 -19.10 -18.33
CA ILE A 221 -7.23 -19.60 -19.65
C ILE A 221 -6.27 -20.77 -19.47
N ALA A 222 -5.37 -20.73 -18.48
CA ALA A 222 -4.48 -21.83 -18.15
C ALA A 222 -5.22 -23.06 -17.58
N GLY A 223 -6.52 -22.94 -17.22
CA GLY A 223 -7.36 -24.05 -16.75
C GLY A 223 -7.57 -24.10 -15.23
N LYS A 224 -7.24 -23.03 -14.47
CA LYS A 224 -7.55 -22.96 -13.03
C LYS A 224 -9.04 -22.72 -12.81
N HIS A 225 -9.61 -23.35 -11.80
CA HIS A 225 -11.04 -23.21 -11.52
C HIS A 225 -11.39 -21.85 -10.90
N LEU A 226 -12.47 -21.22 -11.38
CA LEU A 226 -12.95 -19.92 -10.86
C LEU A 226 -13.19 -19.96 -9.33
N LYS A 227 -13.74 -21.06 -8.81
CA LYS A 227 -14.00 -21.23 -7.38
C LYS A 227 -12.71 -21.08 -6.55
N GLU A 228 -11.60 -21.66 -6.99
CA GLU A 228 -10.31 -21.59 -6.28
C GLU A 228 -9.81 -20.15 -6.26
N LEU A 229 -9.93 -19.43 -7.39
CA LEU A 229 -9.52 -18.03 -7.52
C LEU A 229 -10.33 -17.10 -6.62
N LEU A 230 -11.62 -17.33 -6.46
CA LEU A 230 -12.47 -16.53 -5.59
C LEU A 230 -12.26 -16.82 -4.10
N LEU A 231 -11.85 -18.05 -3.75
CA LEU A 231 -11.63 -18.47 -2.38
C LEU A 231 -10.22 -18.21 -1.85
N VAL A 232 -9.29 -17.75 -2.68
CA VAL A 232 -7.89 -17.54 -2.29
C VAL A 232 -7.77 -16.73 -1.00
N TYR A 233 -8.42 -15.58 -0.91
CA TYR A 233 -8.34 -14.74 0.29
C TYR A 233 -9.10 -15.31 1.49
N PHE A 234 -10.15 -16.08 1.23
CA PHE A 234 -10.88 -16.75 2.30
C PHE A 234 -10.01 -17.83 2.94
N ASN A 235 -9.26 -18.56 2.14
CA ASN A 235 -8.30 -19.56 2.63
C ASN A 235 -7.15 -18.91 3.41
N GLN A 236 -6.56 -17.82 2.88
CA GLN A 236 -5.52 -17.05 3.58
C GLN A 236 -5.93 -16.62 5.00
N THR A 237 -7.17 -16.16 5.17
CA THR A 237 -7.63 -15.69 6.50
C THR A 237 -7.75 -16.83 7.52
N SER A 238 -7.82 -18.08 7.09
CA SER A 238 -7.88 -19.26 7.96
C SER A 238 -6.51 -19.84 8.32
N GLU A 239 -5.44 -19.46 7.62
CA GLU A 239 -4.08 -19.98 7.85
C GLU A 239 -3.45 -19.42 9.14
N TYR A 240 -3.73 -18.17 9.46
CA TYR A 240 -3.12 -17.50 10.60
C TYR A 240 -4.01 -17.57 11.83
N THR A 241 -3.68 -18.43 12.76
CA THR A 241 -4.42 -18.62 14.02
C THR A 241 -3.93 -17.69 15.13
N SER A 242 -2.66 -17.26 15.08
CA SER A 242 -2.10 -16.33 16.07
C SER A 242 -2.62 -14.91 15.86
N PRO A 243 -3.13 -14.24 16.91
CA PRO A 243 -3.55 -12.84 16.79
C PRO A 243 -2.39 -11.85 16.63
N VAL A 244 -1.17 -12.24 16.98
CA VAL A 244 0.05 -11.42 16.86
C VAL A 244 0.99 -12.05 15.84
N LEU A 245 1.32 -11.30 14.78
CA LEU A 245 2.29 -11.66 13.74
C LEU A 245 3.19 -10.45 13.47
N ASN A 246 4.29 -10.32 14.16
CA ASN A 246 5.36 -9.33 13.94
C ASN A 246 4.93 -7.85 13.79
N PHE A 247 3.66 -7.50 14.00
CA PHE A 247 3.17 -6.13 13.98
C PHE A 247 2.83 -5.65 15.40
N SER A 248 3.24 -4.44 15.75
CA SER A 248 3.01 -3.86 17.08
C SER A 248 1.59 -3.31 17.18
N ASN A 249 0.63 -4.18 17.52
CA ASN A 249 -0.81 -3.91 17.57
C ASN A 249 -1.42 -4.17 18.96
N LEU A 250 -2.74 -4.06 19.05
CA LEU A 250 -3.54 -4.22 20.27
C LEU A 250 -3.26 -5.55 21.00
N TYR A 251 -3.00 -6.63 20.26
CA TYR A 251 -2.84 -7.98 20.82
C TYR A 251 -1.48 -8.22 21.48
N ASN A 252 -0.51 -7.34 21.32
CA ASN A 252 0.77 -7.46 21.97
C ASN A 252 0.68 -7.29 23.50
N TYR A 253 -0.33 -6.60 24.00
CA TYR A 253 -0.55 -6.36 25.43
C TYR A 253 -1.93 -6.77 25.95
N LEU A 254 -2.90 -7.05 25.07
CA LEU A 254 -4.17 -7.64 25.47
C LEU A 254 -4.16 -9.15 25.17
N PRO A 255 -4.34 -10.01 26.19
CA PRO A 255 -4.30 -11.47 26.02
C PRO A 255 -5.61 -12.00 25.41
N LEU A 256 -5.97 -11.49 24.23
CA LEU A 256 -7.18 -11.87 23.51
C LEU A 256 -6.83 -12.96 22.49
N ASN A 257 -7.16 -14.19 22.81
CA ASN A 257 -6.93 -15.35 21.93
C ASN A 257 -8.07 -15.59 20.93
N ASN A 258 -8.92 -14.58 20.69
CA ASN A 258 -10.09 -14.73 19.84
C ASN A 258 -10.04 -13.71 18.67
N ASN A 259 -9.70 -14.19 17.48
CA ASN A 259 -9.65 -13.38 16.26
C ASN A 259 -11.02 -12.73 15.93
N LYS A 260 -12.14 -13.31 16.33
CA LYS A 260 -13.48 -12.75 16.09
C LYS A 260 -13.70 -11.43 16.81
N PHE A 261 -13.09 -11.26 18.00
CA PHE A 261 -13.21 -10.01 18.76
C PHE A 261 -12.69 -8.80 17.94
N GLY A 262 -11.50 -8.93 17.34
CA GLY A 262 -10.93 -7.85 16.54
C GLY A 262 -11.76 -7.51 15.29
N MET A 263 -12.32 -8.51 14.64
CA MET A 263 -13.22 -8.28 13.50
C MET A 263 -14.50 -7.54 13.94
N ILE A 264 -15.11 -7.94 15.05
CA ILE A 264 -16.28 -7.25 15.60
C ILE A 264 -15.93 -5.81 16.01
N LEU A 265 -14.78 -5.62 16.67
CA LEU A 265 -14.29 -4.29 17.06
C LEU A 265 -14.06 -3.39 15.83
N ALA A 266 -13.46 -3.92 14.77
CA ALA A 266 -13.24 -3.17 13.52
C ALA A 266 -14.55 -2.73 12.89
N VAL A 267 -15.56 -3.61 12.80
CA VAL A 267 -16.90 -3.29 12.29
C VAL A 267 -17.58 -2.24 13.17
N PHE A 268 -17.48 -2.38 14.50
CA PHE A 268 -18.04 -1.42 15.45
C PHE A 268 -17.42 -0.02 15.29
N ILE A 269 -16.09 0.06 15.16
CA ILE A 269 -15.38 1.34 14.93
C ILE A 269 -15.82 1.98 13.60
N CYS A 270 -15.98 1.20 12.53
CA CYS A 270 -16.50 1.69 11.25
C CYS A 270 -17.92 2.25 11.40
N ALA A 271 -18.80 1.53 12.10
CA ALA A 271 -20.18 1.96 12.33
C ALA A 271 -20.25 3.23 13.18
N MET A 272 -19.44 3.32 14.23
CA MET A 272 -19.37 4.52 15.09
C MET A 272 -18.87 5.74 14.32
N MET A 273 -17.83 5.58 13.48
CA MET A 273 -17.34 6.68 12.65
C MET A 273 -18.39 7.12 11.61
N LEU A 274 -19.07 6.18 10.95
CA LEU A 274 -20.17 6.50 10.03
C LEU A 274 -21.29 7.27 10.76
N PHE A 275 -21.74 6.77 11.93
CA PHE A 275 -22.76 7.44 12.76
C PHE A 275 -22.33 8.86 13.12
N TYR A 276 -21.09 9.02 13.60
CA TYR A 276 -20.53 10.33 13.97
C TYR A 276 -20.56 11.32 12.80
N ILE A 277 -20.12 10.88 11.61
CA ILE A 277 -20.06 11.70 10.39
C ILE A 277 -21.48 12.14 9.96
N ILE A 278 -22.46 11.23 10.01
CA ILE A 278 -23.86 11.54 9.70
C ILE A 278 -24.44 12.51 10.72
N TYR A 279 -24.23 12.25 12.03
CA TYR A 279 -24.72 13.10 13.13
C TYR A 279 -24.19 14.53 13.04
N LYS A 280 -22.88 14.68 12.75
CA LYS A 280 -22.22 15.98 12.60
C LYS A 280 -22.44 16.64 11.24
N LYS A 281 -23.10 15.95 10.30
CA LYS A 281 -23.34 16.43 8.92
C LYS A 281 -22.05 16.88 8.22
N VAL A 282 -20.97 16.10 8.37
CA VAL A 282 -19.64 16.43 7.89
C VAL A 282 -19.64 16.71 6.39
N LYS A 283 -19.08 17.85 6.00
CA LYS A 283 -18.81 18.20 4.59
C LYS A 283 -17.37 17.80 4.24
N PHE A 284 -17.24 16.95 3.24
CA PHE A 284 -15.93 16.42 2.81
C PHE A 284 -15.28 17.29 1.76
N ASP A 285 -14.08 17.78 2.07
CA ASP A 285 -13.07 18.24 1.14
C ASP A 285 -12.01 17.15 0.85
N ASN A 286 -11.04 17.46 0.01
CA ASN A 286 -10.01 16.51 -0.39
C ASN A 286 -9.09 16.09 0.77
N ILE A 287 -8.79 17.01 1.69
CA ILE A 287 -7.92 16.74 2.84
C ILE A 287 -8.65 15.83 3.83
N LYS A 288 -9.94 16.07 4.11
CA LYS A 288 -10.77 15.21 4.97
C LYS A 288 -10.89 13.78 4.40
N ILE A 289 -10.96 13.63 3.07
CA ILE A 289 -10.97 12.31 2.41
C ILE A 289 -9.66 11.57 2.68
N ILE A 290 -8.52 12.22 2.46
CA ILE A 290 -7.19 11.62 2.72
C ILE A 290 -7.03 11.31 4.21
N THR A 291 -7.40 12.23 5.09
CA THR A 291 -7.32 12.07 6.55
C THR A 291 -8.11 10.85 7.02
N LEU A 292 -9.36 10.71 6.56
CA LEU A 292 -10.21 9.59 6.94
C LEU A 292 -9.73 8.26 6.35
N GLY A 293 -9.24 8.27 5.10
CA GLY A 293 -8.64 7.08 4.47
C GLY A 293 -7.41 6.59 5.22
N LEU A 294 -6.51 7.51 5.59
CA LEU A 294 -5.34 7.22 6.42
C LEU A 294 -5.76 6.63 7.78
N TRP A 295 -6.72 7.27 8.44
CA TRP A 295 -7.19 6.84 9.74
C TRP A 295 -7.73 5.41 9.70
N PHE A 296 -8.52 5.04 8.68
CA PHE A 296 -9.02 3.68 8.53
C PHE A 296 -7.90 2.66 8.36
N ILE A 297 -6.91 2.92 7.51
CA ILE A 297 -5.81 1.97 7.32
C ILE A 297 -5.06 1.77 8.65
N LEU A 298 -4.72 2.84 9.36
CA LEU A 298 -3.98 2.75 10.63
C LEU A 298 -4.80 2.04 11.73
N ILE A 299 -6.07 2.36 11.86
CA ILE A 299 -6.94 1.71 12.85
C ILE A 299 -7.18 0.25 12.52
N MET A 300 -7.43 -0.10 11.25
CA MET A 300 -7.65 -1.50 10.84
C MET A 300 -6.41 -2.37 11.11
N THR A 301 -5.21 -1.90 10.77
CA THR A 301 -3.98 -2.63 11.05
C THR A 301 -3.69 -2.75 12.54
N PHE A 302 -4.18 -1.83 13.37
CA PHE A 302 -4.01 -1.87 14.81
C PHE A 302 -5.01 -2.79 15.52
N VAL A 303 -6.28 -2.83 15.10
CA VAL A 303 -7.35 -3.57 15.79
C VAL A 303 -7.62 -4.95 15.22
N LEU A 304 -7.27 -5.22 13.96
CA LEU A 304 -7.45 -6.54 13.38
C LEU A 304 -6.35 -7.50 13.86
N PRO A 305 -6.69 -8.79 14.08
CA PRO A 305 -5.71 -9.83 14.43
C PRO A 305 -4.88 -10.24 13.22
N ALA A 306 -3.82 -10.98 13.47
CA ALA A 306 -2.95 -11.59 12.46
C ALA A 306 -2.34 -10.58 11.47
N MET A 307 -1.95 -9.40 11.97
CA MET A 307 -1.30 -8.38 11.16
C MET A 307 0.21 -8.62 11.08
N HIS A 308 0.72 -8.68 9.85
CA HIS A 308 2.14 -8.72 9.57
C HIS A 308 2.77 -7.32 9.61
N GLU A 309 4.06 -7.27 9.84
CA GLU A 309 4.88 -6.06 9.96
C GLU A 309 4.74 -5.07 8.79
N ARG A 310 4.34 -5.54 7.60
CA ARG A 310 4.21 -4.75 6.37
C ARG A 310 2.77 -4.32 6.02
N TYR A 311 1.77 -4.75 6.78
CA TYR A 311 0.37 -4.50 6.41
C TYR A 311 -0.05 -3.02 6.53
N ALA A 312 0.70 -2.21 7.29
CA ALA A 312 0.51 -0.77 7.36
C ALA A 312 1.12 0.00 6.16
N PHE A 313 1.80 -0.66 5.22
CA PHE A 313 2.57 -0.02 4.15
C PHE A 313 1.79 1.07 3.39
N ALA A 314 0.56 0.81 2.93
CA ALA A 314 -0.27 1.82 2.27
C ALA A 314 -0.61 3.00 3.21
N GLY A 315 -0.79 2.73 4.52
CA GLY A 315 -1.00 3.74 5.55
C GLY A 315 0.22 4.64 5.73
N GLU A 316 1.42 4.09 5.70
CA GLU A 316 2.67 4.85 5.78
C GLU A 316 2.83 5.82 4.60
N ILE A 317 2.52 5.36 3.40
CA ILE A 317 2.52 6.23 2.22
C ILE A 317 1.49 7.36 2.39
N LEU A 318 0.24 7.03 2.78
CA LEU A 318 -0.79 8.05 3.01
C LEU A 318 -0.43 9.01 4.14
N LEU A 319 0.27 8.56 5.19
CA LEU A 319 0.73 9.40 6.29
C LEU A 319 1.77 10.43 5.80
N VAL A 320 2.69 10.01 4.93
CA VAL A 320 3.62 10.95 4.26
C VAL A 320 2.86 11.98 3.44
N LEU A 321 1.87 11.54 2.64
CA LEU A 321 1.07 12.43 1.81
C LEU A 321 0.23 13.39 2.67
N TYR A 322 -0.38 12.89 3.74
CA TYR A 322 -1.09 13.69 4.73
C TYR A 322 -0.18 14.77 5.35
N PHE A 323 1.04 14.39 5.77
CA PHE A 323 2.01 15.34 6.31
C PHE A 323 2.43 16.40 5.26
N ILE A 324 2.64 16.01 4.00
CA ILE A 324 2.95 16.97 2.92
C ILE A 324 1.81 17.98 2.74
N LEU A 325 0.55 17.54 2.85
CA LEU A 325 -0.63 18.38 2.67
C LEU A 325 -0.88 19.33 3.85
N THR A 326 -0.70 18.85 5.08
CA THR A 326 -1.17 19.54 6.30
C THR A 326 -0.05 20.12 7.15
N LYS A 327 1.16 19.54 7.07
CA LYS A 327 2.29 19.77 7.99
C LYS A 327 2.00 19.39 9.45
N GLU A 328 1.00 18.55 9.66
CA GLU A 328 0.56 18.12 11.00
C GLU A 328 1.00 16.69 11.30
N ASN A 329 0.96 16.32 12.57
CA ASN A 329 1.21 14.96 13.07
C ASN A 329 2.64 14.41 12.74
N LEU A 330 3.66 15.28 12.77
CA LEU A 330 5.06 14.87 12.63
C LEU A 330 5.47 13.77 13.65
N PRO A 331 5.07 13.81 14.93
CA PRO A 331 5.37 12.73 15.88
C PRO A 331 4.82 11.37 15.45
N LEU A 332 3.59 11.33 14.93
CA LEU A 332 2.99 10.10 14.40
C LEU A 332 3.78 9.58 13.20
N LEU A 333 4.18 10.48 12.27
CA LEU A 333 4.99 10.13 11.11
C LEU A 333 6.31 9.49 11.51
N ILE A 334 7.08 10.14 12.39
CA ILE A 334 8.39 9.66 12.86
C ILE A 334 8.21 8.32 13.59
N PHE A 335 7.24 8.24 14.50
CA PHE A 335 7.02 7.03 15.29
C PHE A 335 6.61 5.84 14.42
N THR A 336 5.70 6.04 13.43
CA THR A 336 5.28 4.98 12.50
C THR A 336 6.49 4.40 11.76
N PHE A 337 7.39 5.24 11.23
CA PHE A 337 8.60 4.76 10.56
C PHE A 337 9.57 4.05 11.50
N ILE A 338 9.72 4.51 12.74
CA ILE A 338 10.54 3.81 13.76
C ILE A 338 9.94 2.41 14.00
N CYS A 339 8.63 2.31 14.24
CA CYS A 339 7.95 1.03 14.43
C CYS A 339 8.19 0.08 13.25
N THR A 340 7.98 0.57 12.03
CA THR A 340 8.15 -0.25 10.84
C THR A 340 9.59 -0.71 10.65
N ILE A 341 10.58 0.16 10.86
CA ILE A 341 12.00 -0.22 10.77
C ILE A 341 12.35 -1.27 11.83
N VAL A 342 11.86 -1.14 13.06
CA VAL A 342 12.08 -2.13 14.13
C VAL A 342 11.42 -3.47 13.73
N ASN A 343 10.16 -3.47 13.30
CA ASN A 343 9.46 -4.68 12.90
C ASN A 343 10.12 -5.35 11.67
N TYR A 344 10.52 -4.55 10.64
CA TYR A 344 11.22 -5.06 9.47
C TYR A 344 12.59 -5.64 9.83
N SER A 345 13.35 -4.98 10.72
CA SER A 345 14.66 -5.48 11.14
C SER A 345 14.56 -6.79 11.92
N SER A 346 13.50 -6.95 12.70
CA SER A 346 13.23 -8.22 13.40
C SER A 346 12.96 -9.34 12.41
N PHE A 347 12.16 -9.10 11.38
CA PHE A 347 11.83 -10.12 10.38
C PHE A 347 12.97 -10.39 9.39
N LEU A 348 13.55 -9.33 8.81
CA LEU A 348 14.56 -9.46 7.75
C LEU A 348 15.92 -9.92 8.24
N PHE A 349 16.29 -9.55 9.48
CA PHE A 349 17.63 -9.79 10.01
C PHE A 349 17.63 -10.62 11.30
N GLY A 350 16.46 -11.08 11.76
CA GLY A 350 16.34 -11.85 12.99
C GLY A 350 16.69 -11.09 14.26
N LEU A 351 16.66 -9.75 14.23
CA LEU A 351 17.00 -8.91 15.37
C LEU A 351 15.85 -8.91 16.40
N ASN A 352 16.06 -9.52 17.54
CA ASN A 352 15.07 -9.50 18.61
C ASN A 352 15.25 -8.27 19.49
N HIS A 353 14.41 -7.27 19.31
CA HIS A 353 14.49 -6.01 20.07
C HIS A 353 13.73 -6.06 21.40
N ASN A 354 12.88 -7.07 21.64
CA ASN A 354 11.99 -7.18 22.82
C ASN A 354 11.13 -5.91 23.07
N LEU A 355 10.79 -5.16 22.02
CA LEU A 355 10.12 -3.87 22.10
C LEU A 355 8.65 -3.92 21.65
N SER A 356 8.12 -5.09 21.26
CA SER A 356 6.79 -5.20 20.64
C SER A 356 5.66 -4.63 21.52
N ILE A 357 5.70 -4.87 22.82
CA ILE A 357 4.71 -4.36 23.78
C ILE A 357 4.84 -2.84 23.92
N GLN A 358 6.06 -2.33 24.12
CA GLN A 358 6.32 -0.88 24.26
C GLN A 358 5.87 -0.12 23.02
N LEU A 359 6.23 -0.64 21.83
CA LEU A 359 5.80 -0.05 20.55
C LEU A 359 4.29 -0.09 20.39
N ALA A 360 3.63 -1.19 20.77
CA ALA A 360 2.17 -1.30 20.71
C ALA A 360 1.47 -0.30 21.65
N ILE A 361 1.98 -0.09 22.87
CA ILE A 361 1.43 0.91 23.82
C ILE A 361 1.60 2.32 23.25
N ILE A 362 2.81 2.66 22.76
CA ILE A 362 3.03 3.98 22.15
C ILE A 362 2.14 4.17 20.91
N ASN A 363 2.01 3.14 20.08
CA ASN A 363 1.11 3.16 18.92
C ASN A 363 -0.34 3.46 19.32
N THR A 364 -0.81 2.87 20.44
CA THR A 364 -2.13 3.18 20.99
C THR A 364 -2.27 4.66 21.31
N VAL A 365 -1.31 5.25 22.03
CA VAL A 365 -1.33 6.68 22.38
C VAL A 365 -1.34 7.54 21.13
N MET A 366 -0.47 7.24 20.16
CA MET A 366 -0.38 7.99 18.89
C MET A 366 -1.68 7.91 18.09
N LEU A 367 -2.30 6.73 18.01
CA LEU A 367 -3.57 6.54 17.32
C LEU A 367 -4.73 7.23 18.03
N CYS A 368 -4.75 7.26 19.36
CA CYS A 368 -5.73 8.03 20.12
C CYS A 368 -5.59 9.53 19.86
N CYS A 369 -4.36 10.06 19.88
CA CYS A 369 -4.10 11.47 19.55
C CYS A 369 -4.53 11.78 18.10
N PHE A 370 -4.15 10.93 17.15
CA PHE A 370 -4.54 11.11 15.76
C PHE A 370 -6.04 10.99 15.54
N THR A 371 -6.73 10.09 16.24
CA THR A 371 -8.19 9.96 16.19
C THR A 371 -8.86 11.26 16.67
N ARG A 372 -8.37 11.86 17.75
CA ARG A 372 -8.82 13.18 18.20
C ARG A 372 -8.66 14.22 17.10
N ASP A 373 -7.50 14.29 16.46
CA ASP A 373 -7.21 15.27 15.41
C ASP A 373 -8.10 15.04 14.17
N VAL A 374 -8.36 13.78 13.82
CA VAL A 374 -9.33 13.41 12.76
C VAL A 374 -10.72 13.91 13.10
N ILE A 375 -11.20 13.67 14.32
CA ILE A 375 -12.51 14.12 14.79
C ILE A 375 -12.63 15.66 14.71
N LEU A 376 -11.62 16.38 15.18
CA LEU A 376 -11.58 17.85 15.13
C LEU A 376 -11.61 18.34 13.68
N ARG A 377 -10.77 17.78 12.81
CA ARG A 377 -10.71 18.13 11.39
C ARG A 377 -12.02 17.85 10.66
N LEU A 378 -12.69 16.73 10.94
CA LEU A 378 -13.98 16.40 10.31
C LEU A 378 -15.06 17.41 10.68
N THR A 379 -15.03 17.97 11.88
CA THR A 379 -16.03 18.95 12.37
C THR A 379 -15.66 20.41 12.06
N ASP A 380 -14.42 20.68 11.67
CA ASP A 380 -14.02 22.01 11.26
C ASP A 380 -14.72 22.39 9.94
N ASN A 381 -15.51 23.45 9.99
CA ASN A 381 -16.32 23.96 8.87
C ASN A 381 -15.63 25.09 8.08
N ASN A 382 -14.31 25.32 8.30
CA ASN A 382 -13.55 26.33 7.55
C ASN A 382 -13.22 25.89 6.14
#